data_be7404448eb7746b4f7f8c9f8c91421a
#
_entry.id   be7404448eb7746b4f7f8c9f8c91421a
#
_cell.length_a   1.000
_cell.length_b   1.000
_cell.length_c   1.000
_cell.angle_alpha   90.00
_cell.angle_beta   90.00
_cell.angle_gamma   90.00
#
_symmetry.space_group_name_H-M   'P 1'
#
loop_
_entity.id
_entity.type
_entity.pdbx_description
1 polymer ?
#
loop_
_entity_poly.entity_id
_entity_poly.type
_entity_poly.pdbx_seq_one_letter_code
_entity_poly.pdbx_strand_id
1 'polypeptide(L)'
;MKTPSVLCLGDPGYVERFVMEEWVGSRISSPHVVEIVKSERKRTFLYYLIEMVEGKTIMDRIEKGGVMELAEVVTLTDNMIKGLRAFHRRESLHQDIKPDNIVIHNGKAKIVDFGSVFVAGVDEMTRSSEDEIPLGTLEYSAPEYRLNRPRTERSDQFSLAMVVYEMLTAKVPYGEAYEKSMNIKQFSVLTYTPAYVHNPLIPIWVDGALRKALQVNADLRYDSLSEFLNDLKYPNETFLSPEMKPLIERNPLLFWKGLSAVLVASQLVTLFFLFGA
;
A
#
# COMPACT_ATOMS: atom_id res chain seq x y z
N MET A 1 23.36 -3.40 -14.34
CA MET A 1 24.40 -2.61 -13.67
C MET A 1 23.81 -1.25 -13.36
N LYS A 2 23.94 -0.79 -12.11
CA LYS A 2 23.54 0.56 -11.65
C LYS A 2 24.83 1.35 -11.37
N THR A 3 24.88 2.59 -11.80
CA THR A 3 25.99 3.52 -11.60
C THR A 3 25.45 4.83 -11.03
N PRO A 4 26.20 5.55 -10.21
CA PRO A 4 25.79 6.88 -9.76
C PRO A 4 25.66 7.84 -10.96
N SER A 5 24.77 8.81 -10.85
CA SER A 5 24.67 9.87 -11.85
C SER A 5 25.95 10.71 -11.86
N VAL A 6 26.49 10.94 -13.05
CA VAL A 6 27.69 11.76 -13.23
C VAL A 6 27.49 13.19 -12.69
N LEU A 7 26.26 13.70 -12.78
CA LEU A 7 25.90 15.04 -12.28
C LEU A 7 25.93 15.15 -10.75
N CYS A 8 25.82 14.03 -10.05
CA CYS A 8 25.74 13.98 -8.59
C CYS A 8 27.03 13.42 -7.94
N LEU A 9 28.05 13.05 -8.72
CA LEU A 9 29.34 12.53 -8.17
C LEU A 9 30.10 13.54 -7.29
N GLY A 10 29.82 14.82 -7.44
CA GLY A 10 30.38 15.90 -6.59
C GLY A 10 29.67 16.07 -5.26
N ASP A 11 28.55 15.39 -5.03
CA ASP A 11 27.81 15.41 -3.76
C ASP A 11 28.18 14.18 -2.92
N PRO A 12 28.94 14.36 -1.81
CA PRO A 12 29.34 13.25 -0.95
C PRO A 12 28.15 12.48 -0.38
N GLY A 13 27.07 13.17 -0.01
CA GLY A 13 25.87 12.53 0.53
C GLY A 13 25.15 11.65 -0.50
N TYR A 14 25.17 12.04 -1.77
CA TYR A 14 24.64 11.19 -2.84
C TYR A 14 25.47 9.92 -3.03
N VAL A 15 26.80 10.05 -3.01
CA VAL A 15 27.70 8.89 -3.15
C VAL A 15 27.56 7.95 -1.97
N GLU A 16 27.45 8.48 -0.75
CA GLU A 16 27.22 7.70 0.46
C GLU A 16 25.90 6.91 0.37
N ARG A 17 24.81 7.56 -0.01
CA ARG A 17 23.53 6.88 -0.24
C ARG A 17 23.62 5.77 -1.29
N PHE A 18 24.35 5.98 -2.39
CA PHE A 18 24.56 4.98 -3.42
C PHE A 18 25.30 3.75 -2.89
N VAL A 19 26.33 3.94 -2.07
CA VAL A 19 27.07 2.84 -1.41
C VAL A 19 26.20 2.13 -0.39
N MET A 20 25.40 2.89 0.37
CA MET A 20 24.46 2.34 1.34
C MET A 20 23.39 1.47 0.66
N GLU A 21 22.89 1.90 -0.49
CA GLU A 21 21.95 1.13 -1.30
C GLU A 21 22.49 -0.27 -1.67
N GLU A 22 23.73 -0.35 -2.14
CA GLU A 22 24.39 -1.64 -2.40
C GLU A 22 24.55 -2.46 -1.13
N TRP A 23 24.98 -1.82 -0.04
CA TRP A 23 25.23 -2.49 1.23
C TRP A 23 23.95 -3.10 1.81
N VAL A 24 22.83 -2.36 1.82
CA VAL A 24 21.54 -2.86 2.27
C VAL A 24 21.03 -3.97 1.36
N GLY A 25 20.99 -3.71 0.04
CA GLY A 25 20.45 -4.67 -0.93
C GLY A 25 21.18 -5.99 -0.92
N SER A 26 22.52 -5.98 -0.66
CA SER A 26 23.32 -7.20 -0.54
C SER A 26 22.98 -8.08 0.67
N ARG A 27 22.24 -7.54 1.65
CA ARG A 27 21.80 -8.23 2.87
C ARG A 27 20.35 -8.68 2.83
N ILE A 28 19.59 -8.18 1.86
CA ILE A 28 18.19 -8.56 1.65
C ILE A 28 18.15 -9.78 0.73
N SER A 29 17.49 -10.83 1.16
CA SER A 29 17.25 -12.02 0.34
C SER A 29 15.77 -12.36 0.36
N SER A 30 15.10 -12.16 -0.76
CA SER A 30 13.69 -12.47 -0.95
C SER A 30 13.38 -12.63 -2.44
N PRO A 31 12.54 -13.59 -2.85
CA PRO A 31 12.09 -13.71 -4.23
C PRO A 31 11.24 -12.53 -4.69
N HIS A 32 10.80 -11.66 -3.75
CA HIS A 32 9.97 -10.47 -3.98
C HIS A 32 10.75 -9.15 -3.87
N VAL A 33 12.07 -9.23 -3.83
CA VAL A 33 12.99 -8.09 -3.84
C VAL A 33 14.06 -8.37 -4.88
N VAL A 34 14.46 -7.37 -5.64
CA VAL A 34 15.54 -7.50 -6.63
C VAL A 34 16.86 -7.86 -5.93
N GLU A 35 17.62 -8.75 -6.51
CA GLU A 35 18.88 -9.21 -5.92
C GLU A 35 20.06 -8.32 -6.34
N ILE A 36 20.92 -7.98 -5.39
CA ILE A 36 22.23 -7.41 -5.66
C ILE A 36 23.20 -8.56 -5.97
N VAL A 37 23.69 -8.59 -7.20
CA VAL A 37 24.58 -9.66 -7.68
C VAL A 37 26.02 -9.35 -7.27
N LYS A 38 26.65 -10.26 -6.54
CA LYS A 38 28.05 -10.13 -6.15
C LYS A 38 28.95 -10.28 -7.40
N SER A 39 29.92 -9.38 -7.55
CA SER A 39 30.93 -9.45 -8.60
C SER A 39 32.29 -9.67 -7.98
N GLU A 40 33.03 -10.67 -8.50
CA GLU A 40 34.41 -10.93 -8.11
C GLU A 40 35.41 -10.02 -8.89
N ARG A 41 34.93 -9.27 -9.90
CA ARG A 41 35.78 -8.39 -10.69
C ARG A 41 36.18 -7.16 -9.90
N LYS A 42 37.46 -6.78 -9.93
CA LYS A 42 37.97 -5.54 -9.37
C LYS A 42 37.30 -4.36 -10.07
N ARG A 43 36.68 -3.49 -9.28
CA ARG A 43 36.00 -2.29 -9.79
C ARG A 43 37.02 -1.19 -10.08
N THR A 44 36.88 -0.56 -11.21
CA THR A 44 37.68 0.60 -11.64
C THR A 44 36.90 1.92 -11.47
N PHE A 45 35.60 1.83 -11.23
CA PHE A 45 34.71 2.94 -10.94
C PHE A 45 33.57 2.44 -10.03
N LEU A 46 32.75 3.35 -9.50
CA LEU A 46 31.66 3.02 -8.60
C LEU A 46 30.47 2.47 -9.41
N TYR A 47 30.10 1.23 -9.13
CA TYR A 47 28.90 0.57 -9.67
C TYR A 47 28.55 -0.65 -8.80
N TYR A 48 27.31 -1.10 -8.91
CA TYR A 48 26.95 -2.45 -8.45
C TYR A 48 26.09 -3.17 -9.50
N LEU A 49 26.06 -4.49 -9.38
CA LEU A 49 25.27 -5.33 -10.25
C LEU A 49 23.95 -5.66 -9.58
N ILE A 50 22.87 -5.53 -10.34
CA ILE A 50 21.51 -5.82 -9.90
C ILE A 50 20.88 -6.81 -10.87
N GLU A 51 20.06 -7.71 -10.36
CA GLU A 51 19.25 -8.61 -11.15
C GLU A 51 18.47 -7.84 -12.21
N MET A 52 18.40 -8.36 -13.42
CA MET A 52 17.54 -7.84 -14.47
C MET A 52 16.14 -8.44 -14.31
N VAL A 53 15.18 -7.63 -13.96
CA VAL A 53 13.78 -8.06 -13.83
C VAL A 53 13.01 -7.67 -15.08
N GLU A 54 12.61 -8.66 -15.86
CA GLU A 54 11.76 -8.44 -17.03
C GLU A 54 10.29 -8.34 -16.59
N GLY A 55 9.61 -7.26 -16.96
CA GLY A 55 8.22 -7.04 -16.57
C GLY A 55 7.77 -5.62 -16.81
N LYS A 56 6.58 -5.31 -16.32
CA LYS A 56 6.01 -3.96 -16.30
C LYS A 56 5.89 -3.50 -14.86
N THR A 57 6.08 -2.21 -14.62
CA THR A 57 5.81 -1.66 -13.30
C THR A 57 4.30 -1.68 -13.00
N ILE A 58 3.94 -1.59 -11.73
CA ILE A 58 2.52 -1.39 -11.36
C ILE A 58 1.99 -0.11 -11.99
N MET A 59 2.80 0.96 -12.07
CA MET A 59 2.41 2.20 -12.76
C MET A 59 2.09 1.96 -14.23
N ASP A 60 2.98 1.29 -14.97
CA ASP A 60 2.73 0.91 -16.37
C ASP A 60 1.43 0.11 -16.55
N ARG A 61 1.11 -0.75 -15.56
CA ARG A 61 -0.09 -1.59 -15.60
C ARG A 61 -1.36 -0.78 -15.38
N ILE A 62 -1.30 0.21 -14.46
CA ILE A 62 -2.42 1.11 -14.17
C ILE A 62 -2.66 2.05 -15.36
N GLU A 63 -1.62 2.70 -15.88
CA GLU A 63 -1.75 3.65 -17.00
C GLU A 63 -2.30 3.01 -18.27
N LYS A 64 -1.87 1.78 -18.59
CA LYS A 64 -2.28 1.08 -19.82
C LYS A 64 -3.55 0.26 -19.69
N GLY A 65 -3.86 -0.23 -18.48
CA GLY A 65 -4.94 -1.18 -18.23
C GLY A 65 -6.03 -0.68 -17.29
N GLY A 66 -5.86 0.49 -16.67
CA GLY A 66 -6.78 1.01 -15.66
C GLY A 66 -6.78 0.19 -14.36
N VAL A 67 -7.93 0.11 -13.72
CA VAL A 67 -8.10 -0.61 -12.44
C VAL A 67 -7.79 -2.11 -12.57
N MET A 68 -7.26 -2.68 -11.49
CA MET A 68 -6.92 -4.10 -11.42
C MET A 68 -8.00 -4.87 -10.64
N GLU A 69 -8.14 -6.16 -10.92
CA GLU A 69 -9.06 -7.03 -10.21
C GLU A 69 -8.59 -7.27 -8.76
N LEU A 70 -9.52 -7.34 -7.81
CA LEU A 70 -9.21 -7.52 -6.39
C LEU A 70 -8.34 -8.76 -6.13
N ALA A 71 -8.60 -9.87 -6.80
CA ALA A 71 -7.83 -11.11 -6.62
C ALA A 71 -6.36 -10.95 -7.05
N GLU A 72 -6.12 -10.23 -8.16
CA GLU A 72 -4.79 -9.87 -8.64
C GLU A 72 -4.09 -8.95 -7.62
N VAL A 73 -4.78 -7.89 -7.19
CA VAL A 73 -4.26 -6.92 -6.22
C VAL A 73 -3.88 -7.59 -4.90
N VAL A 74 -4.73 -8.46 -4.36
CA VAL A 74 -4.45 -9.23 -3.14
C VAL A 74 -3.19 -10.10 -3.30
N THR A 75 -3.03 -10.74 -4.47
CA THR A 75 -1.86 -11.58 -4.75
C THR A 75 -0.57 -10.75 -4.81
N LEU A 76 -0.59 -9.62 -5.51
CA LEU A 76 0.55 -8.71 -5.60
C LEU A 76 0.87 -8.08 -4.24
N THR A 77 -0.15 -7.72 -3.45
CA THR A 77 0.01 -7.21 -2.09
C THR A 77 0.70 -8.22 -1.17
N ASP A 78 0.31 -9.50 -1.23
CA ASP A 78 0.99 -10.57 -0.49
C ASP A 78 2.47 -10.69 -0.87
N ASN A 79 2.80 -10.54 -2.15
CA ASN A 79 4.18 -10.54 -2.62
C ASN A 79 4.97 -9.33 -2.10
N MET A 80 4.38 -8.12 -2.18
CA MET A 80 5.01 -6.89 -1.66
C MET A 80 5.23 -6.97 -0.14
N ILE A 81 4.28 -7.50 0.61
CA ILE A 81 4.41 -7.73 2.06
C ILE A 81 5.57 -8.69 2.36
N LYS A 82 5.72 -9.78 1.60
CA LYS A 82 6.86 -10.71 1.75
C LYS A 82 8.19 -10.02 1.45
N GLY A 83 8.20 -9.12 0.47
CA GLY A 83 9.34 -8.26 0.17
C GLY A 83 9.67 -7.33 1.33
N LEU A 84 8.71 -6.51 1.79
CA LEU A 84 8.88 -5.57 2.90
C LEU A 84 9.36 -6.24 4.19
N ARG A 85 8.82 -7.42 4.51
CA ARG A 85 9.28 -8.20 5.67
C ARG A 85 10.75 -8.60 5.59
N ALA A 86 11.33 -8.72 4.38
CA ALA A 86 12.76 -8.99 4.25
C ALA A 86 13.61 -7.78 4.66
N PHE A 87 13.12 -6.55 4.44
CA PHE A 87 13.71 -5.33 4.98
C PHE A 87 13.51 -5.23 6.49
N HIS A 88 12.29 -5.35 6.97
CA HIS A 88 11.95 -5.17 8.39
C HIS A 88 12.72 -6.14 9.31
N ARG A 89 12.93 -7.41 8.87
CA ARG A 89 13.80 -8.36 9.60
C ARG A 89 15.26 -7.95 9.70
N ARG A 90 15.69 -6.96 8.94
CA ARG A 90 17.02 -6.36 8.96
C ARG A 90 17.03 -4.96 9.59
N GLU A 91 15.97 -4.64 10.36
CA GLU A 91 15.80 -3.34 10.99
C GLU A 91 15.92 -2.18 9.98
N SER A 92 15.43 -2.44 8.77
CA SER A 92 15.48 -1.49 7.65
C SER A 92 14.07 -1.18 7.16
N LEU A 93 13.82 0.08 6.78
CA LEU A 93 12.58 0.54 6.18
C LEU A 93 12.85 0.91 4.71
N HIS A 94 11.91 0.58 3.84
CA HIS A 94 12.08 0.87 2.40
C HIS A 94 11.96 2.35 2.06
N GLN A 95 10.96 3.02 2.63
CA GLN A 95 10.67 4.46 2.55
C GLN A 95 10.23 5.00 1.17
N ASP A 96 10.34 4.26 0.08
CA ASP A 96 9.91 4.70 -1.26
C ASP A 96 9.11 3.60 -1.98
N ILE A 97 8.11 3.05 -1.29
CA ILE A 97 7.15 2.12 -1.90
C ILE A 97 6.17 2.93 -2.74
N LYS A 98 6.23 2.71 -4.06
CA LYS A 98 5.36 3.34 -5.06
C LYS A 98 5.20 2.42 -6.28
N PRO A 99 4.21 2.65 -7.14
CA PRO A 99 3.93 1.80 -8.30
C PRO A 99 5.10 1.63 -9.26
N ASP A 100 5.96 2.67 -9.41
CA ASP A 100 7.15 2.64 -10.28
C ASP A 100 8.23 1.69 -9.78
N ASN A 101 8.33 1.53 -8.46
CA ASN A 101 9.36 0.70 -7.80
C ASN A 101 8.93 -0.75 -7.62
N ILE A 102 7.83 -1.17 -8.24
CA ILE A 102 7.32 -2.54 -8.13
C ILE A 102 7.07 -3.08 -9.53
N VAL A 103 7.83 -4.10 -9.92
CA VAL A 103 7.72 -4.77 -11.23
C VAL A 103 6.89 -6.04 -11.09
N ILE A 104 5.94 -6.23 -12.01
CA ILE A 104 5.17 -7.47 -12.15
C ILE A 104 5.92 -8.37 -13.14
N HIS A 105 6.47 -9.48 -12.62
CA HIS A 105 7.16 -10.51 -13.37
C HIS A 105 6.47 -11.85 -13.17
N ASN A 106 5.96 -12.47 -14.23
CA ASN A 106 5.26 -13.76 -14.18
C ASN A 106 4.13 -13.80 -13.13
N GLY A 107 3.32 -12.75 -13.04
CA GLY A 107 2.20 -12.62 -12.09
C GLY A 107 2.62 -12.41 -10.63
N LYS A 108 3.89 -12.13 -10.35
CA LYS A 108 4.41 -11.84 -9.00
C LYS A 108 4.98 -10.44 -8.95
N ALA A 109 4.78 -9.76 -7.82
CA ALA A 109 5.38 -8.46 -7.57
C ALA A 109 6.81 -8.63 -7.03
N LYS A 110 7.72 -7.78 -7.52
CA LYS A 110 9.10 -7.66 -7.08
C LYS A 110 9.47 -6.20 -6.86
N ILE A 111 9.96 -5.85 -5.67
CA ILE A 111 10.44 -4.51 -5.32
C ILE A 111 11.83 -4.33 -5.95
N VAL A 112 12.07 -3.21 -6.66
CA VAL A 112 13.24 -3.06 -7.53
C VAL A 112 14.20 -1.93 -7.20
N ASP A 113 13.92 -1.09 -6.21
CA ASP A 113 14.77 0.05 -5.82
C ASP A 113 15.04 0.08 -4.32
N PHE A 114 16.28 0.46 -3.93
CA PHE A 114 16.73 0.59 -2.55
C PHE A 114 17.22 2.00 -2.22
N GLY A 115 17.02 2.98 -3.13
CA GLY A 115 17.66 4.30 -3.08
C GLY A 115 17.27 5.15 -1.86
N SER A 116 16.18 4.80 -1.18
CA SER A 116 15.65 5.54 -0.03
C SER A 116 15.64 4.73 1.26
N VAL A 117 16.31 3.57 1.29
CA VAL A 117 16.25 2.67 2.45
C VAL A 117 16.89 3.30 3.68
N PHE A 118 16.14 3.25 4.78
CA PHE A 118 16.60 3.63 6.11
C PHE A 118 17.06 2.41 6.89
N VAL A 119 18.19 2.51 7.60
CA VAL A 119 18.71 1.47 8.49
C VAL A 119 18.81 2.02 9.90
N ALA A 120 18.10 1.43 10.84
CA ALA A 120 18.16 1.82 12.24
C ALA A 120 19.61 1.76 12.77
N GLY A 121 20.03 2.79 13.51
CA GLY A 121 21.38 2.90 14.08
C GLY A 121 22.47 3.42 13.12
N VAL A 122 22.31 3.35 11.81
CA VAL A 122 23.28 3.93 10.85
C VAL A 122 22.89 5.38 10.54
N ASP A 123 21.64 5.62 10.25
CA ASP A 123 21.14 6.96 9.92
C ASP A 123 21.14 7.94 11.11
N GLU A 124 21.04 7.42 12.35
CA GLU A 124 21.17 8.24 13.54
C GLU A 124 22.58 8.83 13.70
N MET A 125 23.62 8.18 13.15
CA MET A 125 25.01 8.60 13.21
C MET A 125 25.43 9.55 12.07
N THR A 126 24.71 9.52 10.94
CA THR A 126 25.13 10.20 9.70
C THR A 126 24.26 11.42 9.34
N ARG A 127 23.06 11.57 9.92
CA ARG A 127 22.17 12.69 9.62
C ARG A 127 22.37 13.85 10.58
N SER A 128 22.86 14.98 10.07
CA SER A 128 22.66 16.29 10.71
C SER A 128 21.19 16.71 10.55
N SER A 129 20.60 17.25 11.60
CA SER A 129 19.19 17.62 11.75
C SER A 129 18.64 18.66 10.73
N GLU A 130 19.43 19.10 9.77
CA GLU A 130 19.07 20.16 8.81
C GLU A 130 18.71 19.67 7.40
N ASP A 131 18.93 18.39 7.06
CA ASP A 131 18.74 17.85 5.70
C ASP A 131 17.48 16.97 5.52
N GLU A 132 16.46 17.15 6.34
CA GLU A 132 15.25 16.30 6.31
C GLU A 132 14.23 16.66 5.20
N ILE A 133 14.68 16.78 3.97
CA ILE A 133 13.76 16.60 2.84
C ILE A 133 13.48 15.09 2.74
N PRO A 134 12.20 14.66 2.78
CA PRO A 134 11.88 13.25 2.63
C PRO A 134 12.52 12.70 1.36
N LEU A 135 13.40 11.71 1.50
CA LEU A 135 13.87 10.92 0.38
C LEU A 135 12.69 10.09 -0.10
N GLY A 136 12.23 10.30 -1.32
CA GLY A 136 11.12 9.57 -1.90
C GLY A 136 10.02 10.46 -2.48
N THR A 137 9.08 9.83 -3.13
CA THR A 137 7.94 10.51 -3.78
C THR A 137 6.92 10.90 -2.72
N LEU A 138 6.71 12.21 -2.52
CA LEU A 138 5.83 12.76 -1.46
C LEU A 138 4.40 12.21 -1.53
N GLU A 139 3.94 11.89 -2.73
CA GLU A 139 2.59 11.38 -2.99
C GLU A 139 2.29 10.06 -2.24
N TYR A 140 3.28 9.15 -2.13
CA TYR A 140 3.12 7.84 -1.48
C TYR A 140 3.73 7.80 -0.08
N SER A 141 4.53 8.79 0.30
CA SER A 141 5.25 8.80 1.57
C SER A 141 4.31 8.98 2.76
N ALA A 142 4.53 8.24 3.84
CA ALA A 142 3.74 8.36 5.04
C ALA A 142 3.83 9.77 5.68
N PRO A 143 2.75 10.26 6.33
CA PRO A 143 2.72 11.60 6.93
C PRO A 143 3.87 11.86 7.92
N GLU A 144 4.31 10.84 8.66
CA GLU A 144 5.37 10.92 9.66
C GLU A 144 6.69 11.43 9.09
N TYR A 145 6.98 11.18 7.80
CA TYR A 145 8.18 11.70 7.13
C TYR A 145 8.22 13.22 7.07
N ARG A 146 7.03 13.84 6.87
CA ARG A 146 6.88 15.31 6.78
C ARG A 146 6.55 15.96 8.11
N LEU A 147 6.18 15.16 9.12
CA LEU A 147 5.82 15.62 10.45
C LEU A 147 6.98 15.46 11.46
N ASN A 148 8.16 15.08 10.99
CA ASN A 148 9.33 14.78 11.83
C ASN A 148 8.97 13.84 13.00
N ARG A 149 8.25 12.73 12.68
CA ARG A 149 7.86 11.69 13.63
C ARG A 149 8.67 10.42 13.39
N PRO A 150 8.78 9.54 14.39
CA PRO A 150 9.48 8.27 14.23
C PRO A 150 8.93 7.47 13.05
N ARG A 151 9.84 7.01 12.20
CA ARG A 151 9.56 6.13 11.07
C ARG A 151 9.56 4.69 11.56
N THR A 152 8.57 3.92 11.17
CA THR A 152 8.41 2.53 11.59
C THR A 152 7.92 1.66 10.44
N GLU A 153 7.79 0.36 10.64
CA GLU A 153 7.16 -0.55 9.66
C GLU A 153 5.76 -0.08 9.23
N ARG A 154 5.06 0.68 10.08
CA ARG A 154 3.77 1.30 9.75
C ARG A 154 3.87 2.42 8.72
N SER A 155 5.06 2.98 8.51
CA SER A 155 5.31 3.95 7.43
C SER A 155 5.33 3.25 6.07
N ASP A 156 6.05 2.13 5.94
CA ASP A 156 6.02 1.29 4.73
C ASP A 156 4.62 0.70 4.48
N GLN A 157 3.87 0.36 5.56
CA GLN A 157 2.48 -0.09 5.46
C GLN A 157 1.57 0.98 4.82
N PHE A 158 1.74 2.25 5.21
CA PHE A 158 0.97 3.35 4.62
C PHE A 158 1.27 3.47 3.12
N SER A 159 2.54 3.51 2.74
CA SER A 159 2.94 3.59 1.33
C SER A 159 2.42 2.39 0.52
N LEU A 160 2.49 1.19 1.09
CA LEU A 160 1.89 0.00 0.49
C LEU A 160 0.37 0.16 0.28
N ALA A 161 -0.34 0.68 1.28
CA ALA A 161 -1.79 0.89 1.19
C ALA A 161 -2.17 1.96 0.15
N MET A 162 -1.32 3.00 -0.05
CA MET A 162 -1.47 3.96 -1.16
C MET A 162 -1.41 3.23 -2.52
N VAL A 163 -0.42 2.38 -2.72
CA VAL A 163 -0.26 1.57 -3.95
C VAL A 163 -1.46 0.63 -4.14
N VAL A 164 -1.92 -0.05 -3.08
CA VAL A 164 -3.08 -0.95 -3.15
C VAL A 164 -4.35 -0.19 -3.52
N TYR A 165 -4.57 0.98 -2.92
CA TYR A 165 -5.71 1.83 -3.28
C TYR A 165 -5.66 2.22 -4.75
N GLU A 166 -4.50 2.64 -5.25
CA GLU A 166 -4.34 3.07 -6.64
C GLU A 166 -4.49 1.91 -7.63
N MET A 167 -3.97 0.72 -7.33
CA MET A 167 -4.23 -0.49 -8.16
C MET A 167 -5.73 -0.76 -8.33
N LEU A 168 -6.52 -0.55 -7.27
CA LEU A 168 -7.96 -0.82 -7.27
C LEU A 168 -8.80 0.30 -7.90
N THR A 169 -8.31 1.54 -7.94
CA THR A 169 -9.12 2.73 -8.29
C THR A 169 -8.53 3.56 -9.43
N ALA A 170 -7.25 3.37 -9.78
CA ALA A 170 -6.46 4.27 -10.64
C ALA A 170 -6.49 5.74 -10.15
N LYS A 171 -6.63 5.95 -8.83
CA LYS A 171 -6.68 7.25 -8.15
C LYS A 171 -5.95 7.16 -6.82
N VAL A 172 -5.63 8.32 -6.24
CA VAL A 172 -5.06 8.44 -4.89
C VAL A 172 -6.15 8.78 -3.85
N PRO A 173 -6.06 8.26 -2.61
CA PRO A 173 -7.15 8.33 -1.63
C PRO A 173 -7.45 9.73 -1.09
N TYR A 174 -6.46 10.62 -1.10
CA TYR A 174 -6.55 11.98 -0.56
C TYR A 174 -6.43 13.08 -1.63
N GLY A 175 -6.32 12.70 -2.90
CA GLY A 175 -6.12 13.62 -4.01
C GLY A 175 -4.80 14.41 -3.92
N GLU A 176 -4.64 15.41 -4.79
CA GLU A 176 -3.42 16.24 -4.87
C GLU A 176 -3.09 17.03 -3.59
N ALA A 177 -4.09 17.27 -2.73
CA ALA A 177 -3.87 17.99 -1.48
C ALA A 177 -2.91 17.26 -0.53
N TYR A 178 -2.84 15.91 -0.64
CA TYR A 178 -1.94 15.10 0.17
C TYR A 178 -0.48 15.44 -0.07
N GLU A 179 -0.07 15.51 -1.32
CA GLU A 179 1.33 15.81 -1.70
C GLU A 179 1.77 17.20 -1.18
N LYS A 180 0.84 18.16 -1.20
CA LYS A 180 1.08 19.55 -0.77
C LYS A 180 1.06 19.75 0.76
N SER A 181 0.66 18.72 1.52
CA SER A 181 0.54 18.81 2.98
C SER A 181 1.89 18.63 3.67
N MET A 182 2.32 19.61 4.48
CA MET A 182 3.62 19.64 5.15
C MET A 182 3.53 19.75 6.69
N ASN A 183 2.33 19.89 7.24
CA ASN A 183 2.14 20.00 8.69
C ASN A 183 0.83 19.35 9.14
N ILE A 184 0.72 19.12 10.46
CA ILE A 184 -0.41 18.39 11.05
C ILE A 184 -1.77 19.03 10.77
N LYS A 185 -1.85 20.37 10.67
CA LYS A 185 -3.11 21.06 10.36
C LYS A 185 -3.57 20.77 8.94
N GLN A 186 -2.65 20.74 7.97
CA GLN A 186 -2.97 20.38 6.59
C GLN A 186 -3.40 18.91 6.48
N PHE A 187 -2.69 17.99 7.15
CA PHE A 187 -3.08 16.58 7.19
C PHE A 187 -4.44 16.36 7.88
N SER A 188 -4.78 17.13 8.92
CA SER A 188 -6.02 16.94 9.67
C SER A 188 -7.30 17.32 8.92
N VAL A 189 -7.19 18.13 7.86
CA VAL A 189 -8.33 18.52 7.01
C VAL A 189 -8.46 17.67 5.76
N LEU A 190 -7.53 16.73 5.51
CA LEU A 190 -7.62 15.82 4.38
C LEU A 190 -8.82 14.87 4.55
N THR A 191 -9.55 14.69 3.49
CA THR A 191 -10.69 13.77 3.45
C THR A 191 -10.33 12.55 2.64
N TYR A 192 -10.41 11.38 3.28
CA TYR A 192 -10.26 10.10 2.60
C TYR A 192 -11.45 9.86 1.66
N THR A 193 -11.18 9.62 0.40
CA THR A 193 -12.21 9.23 -0.57
C THR A 193 -12.35 7.71 -0.55
N PRO A 194 -13.55 7.17 -0.22
CA PRO A 194 -13.75 5.72 -0.22
C PRO A 194 -13.46 5.09 -1.59
N ALA A 195 -12.75 3.96 -1.59
CA ALA A 195 -12.34 3.30 -2.83
C ALA A 195 -13.54 2.88 -3.72
N TYR A 196 -14.66 2.48 -3.10
CA TYR A 196 -15.90 2.12 -3.82
C TYR A 196 -16.55 3.31 -4.55
N VAL A 197 -16.19 4.56 -4.22
CA VAL A 197 -16.66 5.74 -4.97
C VAL A 197 -16.05 5.78 -6.38
N HIS A 198 -14.80 5.36 -6.51
CA HIS A 198 -14.10 5.30 -7.78
C HIS A 198 -14.33 3.98 -8.51
N ASN A 199 -14.46 2.90 -7.77
CA ASN A 199 -14.70 1.57 -8.30
C ASN A 199 -15.77 0.83 -7.46
N PRO A 200 -17.04 0.86 -7.88
CA PRO A 200 -18.15 0.24 -7.12
C PRO A 200 -18.05 -1.27 -6.94
N LEU A 201 -17.14 -1.95 -7.64
CA LEU A 201 -16.90 -3.38 -7.47
C LEU A 201 -16.07 -3.70 -6.23
N ILE A 202 -15.49 -2.68 -5.57
CA ILE A 202 -14.69 -2.87 -4.36
C ILE A 202 -15.63 -3.15 -3.18
N PRO A 203 -15.45 -4.28 -2.49
CA PRO A 203 -16.22 -4.58 -1.30
C PRO A 203 -15.95 -3.57 -0.17
N ILE A 204 -16.97 -3.29 0.64
CA ILE A 204 -16.90 -2.31 1.72
C ILE A 204 -15.84 -2.65 2.76
N TRP A 205 -15.63 -3.94 3.07
CA TRP A 205 -14.58 -4.34 4.02
C TRP A 205 -13.18 -4.06 3.48
N VAL A 206 -12.96 -4.14 2.15
CA VAL A 206 -11.69 -3.78 1.51
C VAL A 206 -11.43 -2.28 1.65
N ASP A 207 -12.45 -1.44 1.43
CA ASP A 207 -12.37 0.00 1.71
C ASP A 207 -12.07 0.27 3.18
N GLY A 208 -12.74 -0.45 4.09
CA GLY A 208 -12.48 -0.35 5.53
C GLY A 208 -11.03 -0.69 5.89
N ALA A 209 -10.47 -1.75 5.29
CA ALA A 209 -9.08 -2.13 5.48
C ALA A 209 -8.12 -1.05 4.96
N LEU A 210 -8.37 -0.51 3.77
CA LEU A 210 -7.59 0.59 3.19
C LEU A 210 -7.67 1.85 4.06
N ARG A 211 -8.87 2.25 4.49
CA ARG A 211 -9.08 3.41 5.37
C ARG A 211 -8.32 3.28 6.69
N LYS A 212 -8.26 2.08 7.29
CA LYS A 212 -7.47 1.82 8.49
C LYS A 212 -5.97 1.92 8.22
N ALA A 213 -5.46 1.28 7.17
CA ALA A 213 -4.04 1.32 6.82
C ALA A 213 -3.55 2.73 6.42
N LEU A 214 -4.45 3.57 5.89
CA LEU A 214 -4.20 4.93 5.43
C LEU A 214 -4.46 6.01 6.49
N GLN A 215 -4.65 5.65 7.76
CA GLN A 215 -4.78 6.65 8.82
C GLN A 215 -3.54 7.56 8.88
N VAL A 216 -3.77 8.88 9.00
CA VAL A 216 -2.69 9.88 9.14
C VAL A 216 -1.90 9.61 10.42
N ASN A 217 -2.57 9.25 11.51
CA ASN A 217 -1.91 8.80 12.74
C ASN A 217 -1.50 7.33 12.60
N ALA A 218 -0.19 7.06 12.64
CA ALA A 218 0.36 5.72 12.52
C ALA A 218 -0.14 4.74 13.59
N ASP A 219 -0.46 5.20 14.79
CA ASP A 219 -0.96 4.35 15.89
C ASP A 219 -2.36 3.77 15.63
N LEU A 220 -3.12 4.39 14.73
CA LEU A 220 -4.46 3.92 14.34
C LEU A 220 -4.43 2.92 13.16
N ARG A 221 -3.25 2.66 12.58
CA ARG A 221 -3.05 1.67 11.52
C ARG A 221 -3.02 0.26 12.10
N TYR A 222 -2.70 -0.71 11.26
CA TYR A 222 -2.47 -2.09 11.70
C TYR A 222 -1.14 -2.24 12.43
N ASP A 223 -1.10 -3.13 13.40
CA ASP A 223 0.14 -3.49 14.09
C ASP A 223 1.08 -4.30 13.21
N SER A 224 0.53 -5.04 12.26
CA SER A 224 1.32 -5.84 11.31
C SER A 224 0.77 -5.81 9.89
N LEU A 225 1.67 -5.98 8.91
CA LEU A 225 1.31 -6.17 7.50
C LEU A 225 0.42 -7.42 7.28
N SER A 226 0.51 -8.41 8.16
CA SER A 226 -0.33 -9.62 8.08
C SER A 226 -1.79 -9.35 8.36
N GLU A 227 -2.09 -8.50 9.33
CA GLU A 227 -3.45 -8.12 9.67
C GLU A 227 -4.08 -7.34 8.51
N PHE A 228 -3.33 -6.38 7.94
CA PHE A 228 -3.78 -5.65 6.75
C PHE A 228 -4.12 -6.61 5.59
N LEU A 229 -3.23 -7.55 5.29
CA LEU A 229 -3.46 -8.54 4.23
C LEU A 229 -4.66 -9.44 4.52
N ASN A 230 -4.86 -9.84 5.78
CA ASN A 230 -5.99 -10.64 6.20
C ASN A 230 -7.31 -9.90 5.94
N ASP A 231 -7.38 -8.63 6.32
CA ASP A 231 -8.57 -7.81 6.13
C ASP A 231 -8.83 -7.42 4.66
N LEU A 232 -7.81 -7.49 3.78
CA LEU A 232 -7.99 -7.41 2.33
C LEU A 232 -8.54 -8.71 1.73
N LYS A 233 -8.19 -9.86 2.32
CA LYS A 233 -8.56 -11.20 1.82
C LYS A 233 -9.94 -11.63 2.29
N TYR A 234 -10.28 -11.33 3.52
CA TYR A 234 -11.46 -11.86 4.19
C TYR A 234 -12.36 -10.74 4.69
N PRO A 235 -13.69 -10.89 4.54
CA PRO A 235 -14.63 -9.92 5.06
C PRO A 235 -14.46 -9.73 6.57
N ASN A 236 -14.30 -8.48 7.01
CA ASN A 236 -14.22 -8.11 8.41
C ASN A 236 -15.48 -7.29 8.78
N GLU A 237 -16.30 -7.83 9.65
CA GLU A 237 -17.58 -7.23 10.07
C GLU A 237 -17.39 -5.88 10.78
N THR A 238 -16.21 -5.62 11.37
CA THR A 238 -15.94 -4.36 12.05
C THR A 238 -15.92 -3.16 11.10
N PHE A 239 -15.70 -3.41 9.80
CA PHE A 239 -15.74 -2.37 8.76
C PHE A 239 -17.11 -2.17 8.14
N LEU A 240 -18.08 -3.03 8.47
CA LEU A 240 -19.47 -2.83 8.06
C LEU A 240 -20.11 -1.80 8.99
N SER A 241 -20.57 -0.68 8.43
CA SER A 241 -21.38 0.24 9.25
C SER A 241 -22.67 -0.46 9.70
N PRO A 242 -23.24 -0.10 10.85
CA PRO A 242 -24.54 -0.65 11.28
C PRO A 242 -25.63 -0.54 10.22
N GLU A 243 -25.56 0.48 9.36
CA GLU A 243 -26.49 0.71 8.26
C GLU A 243 -26.31 -0.25 7.09
N MET A 244 -25.13 -0.84 6.93
CA MET A 244 -24.78 -1.80 5.88
C MET A 244 -24.97 -3.25 6.28
N LYS A 245 -25.25 -3.50 7.57
CA LYS A 245 -25.60 -4.86 8.00
C LYS A 245 -26.95 -5.27 7.39
N PRO A 246 -27.12 -6.54 7.01
CA PRO A 246 -28.39 -7.06 6.52
C PRO A 246 -29.53 -6.69 7.47
N LEU A 247 -30.72 -6.43 6.92
CA LEU A 247 -31.86 -5.97 7.72
C LEU A 247 -32.19 -6.96 8.87
N ILE A 248 -31.92 -8.25 8.65
CA ILE A 248 -32.08 -9.32 9.65
C ILE A 248 -31.19 -9.10 10.88
N GLU A 249 -29.97 -8.56 10.72
CA GLU A 249 -29.05 -8.28 11.82
C GLU A 249 -29.28 -6.89 12.43
N ARG A 250 -29.62 -5.92 11.56
CA ARG A 250 -29.85 -4.53 11.99
C ARG A 250 -31.16 -4.36 12.77
N ASN A 251 -32.20 -5.00 12.32
CA ASN A 251 -33.53 -4.98 12.95
C ASN A 251 -34.28 -6.27 12.63
N PRO A 252 -34.02 -7.37 13.38
CA PRO A 252 -34.66 -8.65 13.18
C PRO A 252 -36.18 -8.57 13.18
N LEU A 253 -36.76 -7.76 14.06
CA LEU A 253 -38.18 -7.59 14.17
C LEU A 253 -38.84 -7.00 12.92
N LEU A 254 -38.20 -5.99 12.33
CA LEU A 254 -38.66 -5.35 11.11
C LEU A 254 -38.52 -6.31 9.92
N PHE A 255 -37.43 -7.07 9.84
CA PHE A 255 -37.22 -8.07 8.82
C PHE A 255 -38.31 -9.15 8.84
N TRP A 256 -38.57 -9.75 9.99
CA TRP A 256 -39.58 -10.81 10.12
C TRP A 256 -41.01 -10.27 9.92
N LYS A 257 -41.33 -9.06 10.34
CA LYS A 257 -42.60 -8.41 10.03
C LYS A 257 -42.78 -8.20 8.52
N GLY A 258 -41.76 -7.71 7.85
CA GLY A 258 -41.80 -7.50 6.39
C GLY A 258 -41.97 -8.81 5.64
N LEU A 259 -41.18 -9.85 6.00
CA LEU A 259 -41.28 -11.18 5.40
C LEU A 259 -42.68 -11.79 5.63
N SER A 260 -43.24 -11.69 6.83
CA SER A 260 -44.59 -12.18 7.14
C SER A 260 -45.64 -11.45 6.32
N ALA A 261 -45.54 -10.13 6.17
CA ALA A 261 -46.47 -9.36 5.35
C ALA A 261 -46.43 -9.79 3.86
N VAL A 262 -45.25 -10.02 3.31
CA VAL A 262 -45.07 -10.51 1.93
C VAL A 262 -45.71 -11.91 1.77
N LEU A 263 -45.48 -12.81 2.74
CA LEU A 263 -46.09 -14.16 2.72
C LEU A 263 -47.61 -14.12 2.79
N VAL A 264 -48.19 -13.29 3.67
CA VAL A 264 -49.66 -13.10 3.76
C VAL A 264 -50.20 -12.53 2.45
N ALA A 265 -49.58 -11.51 1.89
CA ALA A 265 -50.00 -10.96 0.59
C ALA A 265 -49.95 -11.99 -0.53
N SER A 266 -48.90 -12.80 -0.60
CA SER A 266 -48.75 -13.90 -1.55
C SER A 266 -49.86 -14.94 -1.41
N GLN A 267 -50.21 -15.30 -0.13
CA GLN A 267 -51.30 -16.25 0.10
C GLN A 267 -52.67 -15.68 -0.31
N LEU A 268 -52.94 -14.42 -0.06
CA LEU A 268 -54.20 -13.74 -0.46
C LEU A 268 -54.33 -13.71 -1.99
N VAL A 269 -53.24 -13.43 -2.71
CA VAL A 269 -53.22 -13.45 -4.16
C VAL A 269 -53.49 -14.87 -4.70
N THR A 270 -52.85 -15.88 -4.10
CA THR A 270 -53.07 -17.29 -4.50
C THR A 270 -54.55 -17.70 -4.24
N LEU A 271 -55.11 -17.36 -3.09
CA LEU A 271 -56.52 -17.62 -2.78
C LEU A 271 -57.46 -16.90 -3.73
N PHE A 272 -57.19 -15.65 -4.09
CA PHE A 272 -57.97 -14.91 -5.07
C PHE A 272 -58.03 -15.63 -6.43
N PHE A 273 -56.89 -16.14 -6.94
CA PHE A 273 -56.85 -16.88 -8.18
C PHE A 273 -57.47 -18.29 -8.10
N LEU A 274 -57.49 -18.90 -6.91
CA LEU A 274 -58.11 -20.25 -6.73
C LEU A 274 -59.61 -20.20 -6.52
N PHE A 275 -60.15 -19.16 -5.91
CA PHE A 275 -61.54 -19.07 -5.47
C PHE A 275 -62.32 -17.90 -6.11
N GLY A 276 -61.62 -16.97 -6.80
CA GLY A 276 -62.25 -15.80 -7.40
C GLY A 276 -62.46 -15.89 -8.93
N ALA A 277 -62.40 -17.10 -9.52
CA ALA A 277 -62.70 -17.38 -10.93
C ALA A 277 -64.04 -18.09 -11.08
#